data_2d44d04707d2914fb428bd5afc7849d8
#
_entry.id   2d44d04707d2914fb428bd5afc7849d8
#
_cell.length_a   1.000
_cell.length_b   1.000
_cell.length_c   1.000
_cell.angle_alpha   90.00
_cell.angle_beta   90.00
_cell.angle_gamma   90.00
#
_symmetry.space_group_name_H-M   'P 1'
#
loop_
_entity.id
_entity.type
_entity.pdbx_description
1 polymer ?
#
loop_
_entity_poly.entity_id
_entity_poly.type
_entity_poly.pdbx_seq_one_letter_code
_entity_poly.pdbx_strand_id
1 'polypeptide(L)'
;MKKNAVETDRRRVKKLVEGKNFDFLIMSLICMDAVILGLMTSDAMNRFFEGGLFILDRLFMAIFIIEMIMKIFAFGKKFFKSGWNVFDFAVIAISSVPFASWFIIFRTFRLFRLLRYVNKFTRLKQMINTFLALLPNFMAMLLGMAG
;
A
#
# COMPACT_ATOMS: atom_id res chain seq x y z
N MET A 1 12.89 23.70 24.26
CA MET A 1 13.03 22.30 24.69
C MET A 1 12.13 21.31 23.94
N LYS A 2 10.83 21.57 23.70
CA LYS A 2 9.91 20.65 22.96
C LYS A 2 10.33 20.34 21.50
N LYS A 3 10.91 21.29 20.78
CA LYS A 3 11.29 21.14 19.37
C LYS A 3 12.43 20.12 19.17
N ASN A 4 13.38 20.06 20.09
CA ASN A 4 14.51 19.13 20.04
C ASN A 4 14.09 17.68 20.38
N ALA A 5 13.12 17.50 21.27
CA ALA A 5 12.57 16.19 21.61
C ALA A 5 11.83 15.56 20.40
N VAL A 6 10.97 16.34 19.75
CA VAL A 6 10.23 15.88 18.55
C VAL A 6 11.20 15.53 17.42
N GLU A 7 12.29 16.27 17.27
CA GLU A 7 13.29 16.01 16.23
C GLU A 7 14.10 14.74 16.51
N THR A 8 14.39 14.47 17.77
CA THR A 8 15.06 13.24 18.22
C THR A 8 14.18 12.03 18.01
N ASP A 9 12.91 12.11 18.36
CA ASP A 9 11.93 11.02 18.16
C ASP A 9 11.72 10.76 16.67
N ARG A 10 11.64 11.80 15.87
CA ARG A 10 11.53 11.69 14.41
C ARG A 10 12.73 10.98 13.78
N ARG A 11 13.94 11.24 14.25
CA ARG A 11 15.16 10.55 13.78
C ARG A 11 15.16 9.06 14.17
N ARG A 12 14.67 8.72 15.37
CA ARG A 12 14.53 7.34 15.83
C ARG A 12 13.52 6.58 14.97
N VAL A 13 12.34 7.14 14.77
CA VAL A 13 11.29 6.53 13.92
C VAL A 13 11.79 6.37 12.48
N LYS A 14 12.51 7.36 11.96
CA LYS A 14 13.11 7.28 10.62
C LYS A 14 14.10 6.13 10.49
N LYS A 15 15.00 5.94 11.48
CA LYS A 15 15.93 4.80 11.51
C LYS A 15 15.22 3.46 11.56
N LEU A 16 14.12 3.35 12.30
CA LEU A 16 13.32 2.12 12.37
C LEU A 16 12.67 1.83 11.02
N VAL A 17 12.04 2.83 10.40
CA VAL A 17 11.31 2.68 9.12
C VAL A 17 12.26 2.44 7.94
N GLU A 18 13.50 2.94 7.98
CA GLU A 18 14.54 2.69 6.96
C GLU A 18 15.33 1.39 7.21
N GLY A 19 15.05 0.69 8.32
CA GLY A 19 15.73 -0.57 8.67
C GLY A 19 15.33 -1.72 7.74
N LYS A 20 16.32 -2.49 7.26
CA LYS A 20 16.08 -3.70 6.43
C LYS A 20 15.15 -4.70 7.11
N ASN A 21 15.24 -4.84 8.43
CA ASN A 21 14.40 -5.74 9.21
C ASN A 21 12.94 -5.27 9.23
N PHE A 22 12.72 -3.97 9.31
CA PHE A 22 11.38 -3.37 9.23
C PHE A 22 10.77 -3.59 7.85
N ASP A 23 11.54 -3.37 6.80
CA ASP A 23 11.11 -3.63 5.42
C ASP A 23 10.76 -5.10 5.20
N PHE A 24 11.58 -6.02 5.71
CA PHE A 24 11.32 -7.46 5.63
C PHE A 24 10.04 -7.86 6.39
N LEU A 25 9.83 -7.30 7.58
CA LEU A 25 8.63 -7.54 8.38
C LEU A 25 7.37 -7.07 7.63
N ILE A 26 7.38 -5.85 7.12
CA ILE A 26 6.24 -5.33 6.35
C ILE A 26 5.99 -6.16 5.10
N MET A 27 7.05 -6.62 4.44
CA MET A 27 6.96 -7.49 3.27
C MET A 27 6.30 -8.82 3.60
N SER A 28 6.68 -9.44 4.70
CA SER A 28 6.06 -10.68 5.20
C SER A 28 4.58 -10.47 5.54
N LEU A 29 4.24 -9.36 6.19
CA LEU A 29 2.85 -9.00 6.52
C LEU A 29 2.00 -8.82 5.25
N ILE A 30 2.53 -8.17 4.22
CA ILE A 30 1.81 -8.00 2.95
C ILE A 30 1.60 -9.36 2.26
N CYS A 31 2.59 -10.26 2.29
CA CYS A 31 2.42 -11.62 1.76
C CYS A 31 1.33 -12.40 2.51
N MET A 32 1.33 -12.36 3.84
CA MET A 32 0.30 -13.00 4.65
C MET A 32 -1.08 -12.42 4.35
N ASP A 33 -1.18 -11.10 4.24
CA ASP A 33 -2.40 -10.40 3.89
C ASP A 33 -2.92 -10.82 2.49
N ALA A 34 -2.03 -10.99 1.52
CA ALA A 34 -2.38 -11.51 0.18
C ALA A 34 -2.98 -12.91 0.25
N VAL A 35 -2.41 -13.79 1.07
CA VAL A 35 -2.93 -15.14 1.29
C VAL A 35 -4.31 -15.10 1.93
N ILE A 36 -4.50 -14.28 2.98
CA ILE A 36 -5.78 -14.12 3.66
C ILE A 36 -6.86 -13.62 2.69
N LEU A 37 -6.54 -12.62 1.87
CA LEU A 37 -7.46 -12.13 0.84
C LEU A 37 -7.82 -13.21 -0.19
N GLY A 38 -6.85 -14.01 -0.61
CA GLY A 38 -7.09 -15.16 -1.47
C GLY A 38 -8.03 -16.19 -0.82
N LEU A 39 -7.82 -16.50 0.45
CA LEU A 39 -8.68 -17.41 1.21
C LEU A 39 -10.09 -16.84 1.39
N MET A 40 -10.23 -15.54 1.64
CA MET A 40 -11.53 -14.87 1.75
C MET A 40 -12.34 -14.87 0.44
N THR A 41 -11.69 -15.11 -0.70
CA THR A 41 -12.38 -15.23 -2.00
C THR A 41 -13.11 -16.56 -2.11
N SER A 42 -12.70 -17.58 -1.34
CA SER A 42 -13.36 -18.90 -1.32
C SER A 42 -14.45 -18.94 -0.26
N ASP A 43 -15.69 -19.16 -0.71
CA ASP A 43 -16.86 -19.26 0.20
C ASP A 43 -16.72 -20.44 1.20
N ALA A 44 -16.10 -21.54 0.79
CA ALA A 44 -15.85 -22.70 1.65
C ALA A 44 -14.91 -22.36 2.81
N MET A 45 -13.81 -21.64 2.52
CA MET A 45 -12.84 -21.22 3.52
C MET A 45 -13.42 -20.16 4.46
N ASN A 46 -14.21 -19.25 3.92
CA ASN A 46 -14.86 -18.19 4.71
C ASN A 46 -15.83 -18.77 5.75
N ARG A 47 -16.56 -19.83 5.40
CA ARG A 47 -17.43 -20.58 6.32
C ARG A 47 -16.63 -21.38 7.34
N PHE A 48 -15.53 -22.01 6.92
CA PHE A 48 -14.69 -22.82 7.80
C PHE A 48 -14.06 -21.99 8.94
N PHE A 49 -13.62 -20.77 8.64
CA PHE A 49 -12.99 -19.88 9.63
C PHE A 49 -13.99 -18.98 10.39
N GLU A 50 -15.30 -19.14 10.20
CA GLU A 50 -16.38 -18.44 10.95
C GLU A 50 -16.13 -16.92 11.18
N GLY A 51 -15.65 -16.22 10.14
CA GLY A 51 -15.35 -14.80 10.22
C GLY A 51 -13.96 -14.45 10.80
N GLY A 52 -13.17 -15.42 11.23
CA GLY A 52 -11.81 -15.20 11.72
C GLY A 52 -10.90 -14.53 10.69
N LEU A 53 -11.07 -14.89 9.42
CA LEU A 53 -10.34 -14.24 8.31
C LEU A 53 -10.65 -12.74 8.21
N PHE A 54 -11.89 -12.35 8.49
CA PHE A 54 -12.28 -10.94 8.50
C PHE A 54 -11.61 -10.16 9.65
N ILE A 55 -11.47 -10.76 10.81
CA ILE A 55 -10.78 -10.16 11.96
C ILE A 55 -9.29 -10.00 11.64
N LEU A 56 -8.67 -11.01 11.05
CA LEU A 56 -7.27 -10.94 10.60
C LEU A 56 -7.05 -9.83 9.56
N ASP A 57 -7.92 -9.73 8.56
CA ASP A 57 -7.87 -8.65 7.56
C ASP A 57 -7.93 -7.27 8.24
N ARG A 58 -8.79 -7.10 9.24
CA ARG A 58 -8.89 -5.85 10.00
C ARG A 58 -7.64 -5.55 10.82
N LEU A 59 -7.04 -6.55 11.43
CA LEU A 59 -5.78 -6.40 12.17
C LEU A 59 -4.64 -6.00 11.25
N PHE A 60 -4.48 -6.63 10.08
CA PHE A 60 -3.48 -6.25 9.09
C PHE A 60 -3.70 -4.81 8.59
N MET A 61 -4.96 -4.43 8.35
CA MET A 61 -5.29 -3.06 7.97
C MET A 61 -4.83 -2.05 9.04
N ALA A 62 -5.09 -2.33 10.32
CA ALA A 62 -4.66 -1.48 11.43
C ALA A 62 -3.12 -1.34 11.46
N ILE A 63 -2.39 -2.44 11.28
CA ILE A 63 -0.93 -2.44 11.23
C ILE A 63 -0.42 -1.57 10.07
N PHE A 64 -1.02 -1.68 8.88
CA PHE A 64 -0.64 -0.87 7.73
C PHE A 64 -0.94 0.62 7.91
N ILE A 65 -2.03 0.95 8.58
CA ILE A 65 -2.35 2.35 8.94
C ILE A 65 -1.29 2.91 9.89
N ILE A 66 -0.91 2.15 10.91
CA ILE A 66 0.13 2.56 11.88
C ILE A 66 1.46 2.74 11.16
N GLU A 67 1.85 1.80 10.30
CA GLU A 67 3.07 1.92 9.48
C GLU A 67 3.06 3.20 8.64
N MET A 68 1.92 3.50 8.01
CA MET A 68 1.78 4.68 7.18
C MET A 68 1.91 5.97 7.99
N ILE A 69 1.27 6.02 9.16
CA ILE A 69 1.39 7.16 10.09
C ILE A 69 2.85 7.35 10.51
N MET A 70 3.56 6.27 10.84
CA MET A 70 4.99 6.34 11.17
C MET A 70 5.83 6.87 10.01
N LYS A 71 5.56 6.45 8.78
CA LYS A 71 6.23 6.96 7.58
C LYS A 71 5.96 8.44 7.35
N ILE A 72 4.71 8.87 7.46
CA ILE A 72 4.34 10.29 7.31
C ILE A 72 5.03 11.12 8.40
N PHE A 73 5.06 10.64 9.64
CA PHE A 73 5.75 11.31 10.74
C PHE A 73 7.26 11.39 10.50
N ALA A 74 7.90 10.30 10.04
CA ALA A 74 9.34 10.23 9.80
C ALA A 74 9.79 11.13 8.64
N PHE A 75 9.08 11.10 7.51
CA PHE A 75 9.46 11.81 6.28
C PHE A 75 8.77 13.18 6.13
N GLY A 76 7.65 13.43 6.81
CA GLY A 76 6.89 14.67 6.75
C GLY A 76 6.53 15.06 5.30
N LYS A 77 6.77 16.32 4.94
CA LYS A 77 6.47 16.84 3.59
C LYS A 77 7.21 16.12 2.45
N LYS A 78 8.36 15.49 2.74
CA LYS A 78 9.12 14.70 1.75
C LYS A 78 8.39 13.42 1.36
N PHE A 79 7.51 12.91 2.23
CA PHE A 79 6.70 11.73 1.93
C PHE A 79 5.83 11.96 0.68
N PHE A 80 5.16 13.11 0.60
CA PHE A 80 4.26 13.45 -0.51
C PHE A 80 4.98 13.86 -1.81
N LYS A 81 6.30 14.05 -1.78
CA LYS A 81 7.09 14.29 -2.99
C LYS A 81 7.35 13.03 -3.81
N SER A 82 7.20 11.85 -3.20
CA SER A 82 7.34 10.57 -3.90
C SER A 82 5.96 10.10 -4.35
N GLY A 83 5.75 9.98 -5.66
CA GLY A 83 4.49 9.48 -6.22
C GLY A 83 4.11 8.09 -5.71
N TRP A 84 5.09 7.23 -5.45
CA TRP A 84 4.88 5.89 -4.90
C TRP A 84 4.38 5.90 -3.45
N ASN A 85 4.88 6.82 -2.64
CA ASN A 85 4.39 6.97 -1.27
C ASN A 85 2.97 7.53 -1.23
N VAL A 86 2.65 8.45 -2.15
CA VAL A 86 1.28 8.97 -2.32
C VAL A 86 0.34 7.87 -2.80
N PHE A 87 0.79 7.01 -3.71
CA PHE A 87 0.03 5.85 -4.16
C PHE A 87 -0.26 4.88 -3.00
N ASP A 88 0.75 4.51 -2.21
CA ASP A 88 0.60 3.70 -1.00
C ASP A 88 -0.43 4.29 -0.04
N PHE A 89 -0.34 5.60 0.20
CA PHE A 89 -1.28 6.32 1.05
C PHE A 89 -2.71 6.28 0.50
N ALA A 90 -2.88 6.54 -0.78
CA ALA A 90 -4.19 6.54 -1.44
C ALA A 90 -4.85 5.16 -1.36
N VAL A 91 -4.07 4.09 -1.62
CA VAL A 91 -4.58 2.71 -1.54
C VAL A 91 -5.06 2.37 -0.12
N ILE A 92 -4.29 2.71 0.91
CA ILE A 92 -4.68 2.46 2.30
C ILE A 92 -5.90 3.32 2.67
N ALA A 93 -5.92 4.60 2.30
CA ALA A 93 -7.03 5.50 2.59
C ALA A 93 -8.34 4.97 1.97
N ILE A 94 -8.32 4.61 0.69
CA ILE A 94 -9.48 4.05 0.00
C ILE A 94 -9.93 2.73 0.63
N SER A 95 -8.97 1.84 0.97
CA SER A 95 -9.28 0.53 1.59
C SER A 95 -9.83 0.65 3.01
N SER A 96 -9.54 1.75 3.70
CA SER A 96 -9.99 2.00 5.08
C SER A 96 -11.41 2.56 5.17
N VAL A 97 -11.97 3.06 4.07
CA VAL A 97 -13.31 3.67 4.07
C VAL A 97 -14.37 2.59 4.22
N PRO A 98 -15.25 2.67 5.25
CA PRO A 98 -16.27 1.65 5.52
C PRO A 98 -17.34 1.56 4.42
N PHE A 99 -17.56 2.61 3.64
CA PHE A 99 -18.46 2.61 2.49
C PHE A 99 -17.98 1.72 1.32
N ALA A 100 -16.71 1.35 1.31
CA ALA A 100 -16.14 0.42 0.35
C ALA A 100 -16.80 -0.97 0.36
N SER A 101 -17.55 -1.32 1.40
CA SER A 101 -18.26 -2.59 1.50
C SER A 101 -19.48 -2.67 0.56
N TRP A 102 -20.05 -1.56 0.13
CA TRP A 102 -21.30 -1.51 -0.66
C TRP A 102 -21.09 -1.71 -2.15
N PHE A 103 -19.91 -1.37 -2.67
CA PHE A 103 -19.62 -1.54 -4.08
C PHE A 103 -18.58 -2.64 -4.30
N ILE A 104 -18.86 -3.58 -5.19
CA ILE A 104 -17.94 -4.65 -5.62
C ILE A 104 -16.60 -4.08 -6.08
N ILE A 105 -16.62 -2.91 -6.73
CA ILE A 105 -15.42 -2.17 -7.16
C ILE A 105 -14.49 -1.88 -6.00
N PHE A 106 -15.01 -1.41 -4.86
CA PHE A 106 -14.18 -1.10 -3.69
C PHE A 106 -13.61 -2.33 -3.00
N ARG A 107 -14.29 -3.49 -3.13
CA ARG A 107 -13.71 -4.78 -2.71
C ARG A 107 -12.47 -5.11 -3.55
N THR A 108 -12.50 -4.80 -4.84
CA THR A 108 -11.35 -4.97 -5.74
C THR A 108 -10.21 -4.00 -5.42
N PHE A 109 -10.51 -2.77 -4.98
CA PHE A 109 -9.48 -1.82 -4.52
C PHE A 109 -8.67 -2.35 -3.33
N ARG A 110 -9.24 -3.24 -2.54
CA ARG A 110 -8.51 -3.96 -1.48
C ARG A 110 -7.33 -4.77 -2.02
N LEU A 111 -7.43 -5.29 -3.24
CA LEU A 111 -6.34 -6.00 -3.93
C LEU A 111 -5.23 -5.05 -4.38
N PHE A 112 -5.53 -3.78 -4.65
CA PHE A 112 -4.52 -2.80 -5.03
C PHE A 112 -3.50 -2.52 -3.92
N ARG A 113 -3.83 -2.84 -2.65
CA ARG A 113 -2.82 -2.77 -1.58
C ARG A 113 -1.67 -3.76 -1.81
N LEU A 114 -1.87 -4.82 -2.60
CA LEU A 114 -0.81 -5.73 -3.01
C LEU A 114 0.17 -5.05 -3.99
N LEU A 115 -0.28 -4.05 -4.74
CA LEU A 115 0.58 -3.25 -5.63
C LEU A 115 1.59 -2.39 -4.84
N ARG A 116 1.36 -2.16 -3.55
CA ARG A 116 2.36 -1.63 -2.63
C ARG A 116 3.67 -2.42 -2.68
N TYR A 117 3.58 -3.69 -2.98
CA TYR A 117 4.70 -4.58 -3.19
C TYR A 117 5.63 -4.12 -4.30
N VAL A 118 5.05 -3.58 -5.36
CA VAL A 118 5.79 -3.06 -6.51
C VAL A 118 6.80 -2.00 -6.10
N ASN A 119 6.44 -1.18 -5.11
CA ASN A 119 7.32 -0.13 -4.59
C ASN A 119 8.60 -0.68 -3.93
N LYS A 120 8.53 -1.89 -3.37
CA LYS A 120 9.67 -2.57 -2.72
C LYS A 120 10.58 -3.29 -3.73
N PHE A 121 10.06 -3.67 -4.90
CA PHE A 121 10.83 -4.31 -5.95
C PHE A 121 11.30 -3.30 -6.98
N THR A 122 12.58 -2.96 -6.95
CA THR A 122 13.19 -1.99 -7.86
C THR A 122 12.98 -2.35 -9.32
N ARG A 123 13.03 -3.63 -9.67
CA ARG A 123 12.83 -4.09 -11.07
C ARG A 123 11.38 -3.89 -11.53
N LEU A 124 10.39 -4.25 -10.72
CA LEU A 124 8.98 -4.03 -11.05
C LEU A 124 8.64 -2.54 -11.14
N LYS A 125 9.20 -1.74 -10.23
CA LYS A 125 9.07 -0.29 -10.27
C LYS A 125 9.62 0.30 -11.58
N GLN A 126 10.78 -0.17 -12.03
CA GLN A 126 11.37 0.26 -13.30
C GLN A 126 10.49 -0.14 -14.48
N MET A 127 9.98 -1.36 -14.52
CA MET A 127 9.09 -1.83 -15.57
C MET A 127 7.81 -0.99 -15.65
N ILE A 128 7.16 -0.72 -14.53
CA ILE A 128 5.95 0.11 -14.48
C ILE A 128 6.25 1.55 -14.91
N ASN A 129 7.35 2.14 -14.42
CA ASN A 129 7.74 3.48 -14.84
C ASN A 129 8.02 3.56 -16.34
N THR A 130 8.67 2.54 -16.91
CA THR A 130 8.91 2.47 -18.36
C THR A 130 7.59 2.34 -19.12
N PHE A 131 6.67 1.51 -18.63
CA PHE A 131 5.35 1.35 -19.25
C PHE A 131 4.54 2.64 -19.20
N LEU A 132 4.51 3.32 -18.05
CA LEU A 132 3.84 4.62 -17.90
C LEU A 132 4.47 5.70 -18.77
N ALA A 133 5.79 5.68 -18.98
CA ALA A 133 6.47 6.62 -19.85
C ALA A 133 6.16 6.38 -21.34
N LEU A 134 5.84 5.15 -21.72
CA LEU A 134 5.45 4.80 -23.10
C LEU A 134 3.98 5.12 -23.38
N LEU A 135 3.12 5.14 -22.34
CA LEU A 135 1.68 5.36 -22.47
C LEU A 135 1.33 6.66 -23.24
N PRO A 136 1.91 7.84 -22.93
CA PRO A 136 1.59 9.07 -23.65
C PRO A 136 1.99 9.01 -25.13
N ASN A 137 3.10 8.34 -25.46
CA ASN A 137 3.52 8.15 -26.84
C ASN A 137 2.55 7.24 -27.60
N PHE A 138 2.05 6.18 -26.94
CA PHE A 138 1.04 5.28 -27.50
C PHE A 138 -0.30 5.98 -27.73
N MET A 139 -0.72 6.80 -26.77
CA MET A 139 -1.94 7.62 -26.89
C MET A 139 -1.83 8.66 -28.02
N ALA A 140 -0.68 9.32 -28.13
CA ALA A 140 -0.42 10.27 -29.22
C ALA A 140 -0.45 9.59 -30.59
N MET A 141 0.09 8.37 -30.70
CA MET A 141 0.06 7.57 -31.92
C MET A 141 -1.37 7.15 -32.30
N LEU A 142 -2.18 6.70 -31.32
CA LEU A 142 -3.58 6.34 -31.55
C LEU A 142 -4.41 7.55 -31.98
N LEU A 143 -4.21 8.70 -31.37
CA LEU A 143 -4.90 9.95 -31.73
C LEU A 143 -4.47 10.46 -33.11
N GLY A 144 -3.17 10.28 -33.47
CA GLY A 144 -2.67 10.64 -34.79
C GLY A 144 -3.13 9.71 -35.92
N MET A 145 -3.53 8.48 -35.61
CA MET A 145 -4.12 7.53 -36.59
C MET A 145 -5.64 7.71 -36.74
N ALA A 146 -6.32 8.37 -35.80
CA ALA A 146 -7.74 8.63 -35.83
C ALA A 146 -8.14 9.94 -36.55
N GLY A 147 -7.16 10.74 -36.98
CA GLY A 147 -7.32 11.96 -37.78
C GLY A 147 -6.76 11.78 -39.15
#